data_ec135663e689499a3c18cf4731fa0dc0
#
_entry.id   ec135663e689499a3c18cf4731fa0dc0
#
_cell.length_a   1.000
_cell.length_b   1.000
_cell.length_c   1.000
_cell.angle_alpha   90.00
_cell.angle_beta   90.00
_cell.angle_gamma   90.00
#
_symmetry.space_group_name_H-M   'P 1'
#
loop_
_entity.id
_entity.type
_entity.pdbx_description
1 polymer ?
#
loop_
_entity_poly.entity_id
_entity_poly.type
_entity_poly.pdbx_seq_one_letter_code
_entity_poly.pdbx_strand_id
1 'polypeptide(L)'
;MVPVSFAPFSFQGREFCLGTGGEVTRALYWTEERALLVADLHLEKASYFAKTGQMLPPYDSRETLERLAHALRLTGARRVFCLGDNFHDAAGPERLDPHAAGMLAALTRATDWVWITGNHDEKGAVPDQPALPGTHMPETTVAGIVLRHEARPGETHPELSGHFHPRLRVVQRGRAIVRPCVVASESRMVLPAFGALTGGLDAAAPAIRAALQPARGADALIPAAGRVARFALWRAAA
;
A
#
# COMPACT_ATOMS: atom_id res chain seq x y z
N MET A 1 -14.31 16.69 0.19
CA MET A 1 -14.25 16.93 -1.28
C MET A 1 -13.36 15.84 -1.90
N VAL A 2 -13.85 15.12 -2.91
CA VAL A 2 -13.07 14.07 -3.61
C VAL A 2 -12.06 14.74 -4.54
N PRO A 3 -10.76 14.42 -4.43
CA PRO A 3 -9.75 14.97 -5.34
C PRO A 3 -10.00 14.51 -6.80
N VAL A 4 -9.74 15.37 -7.77
CA VAL A 4 -10.02 15.11 -9.20
C VAL A 4 -9.36 13.82 -9.73
N SER A 5 -8.20 13.44 -9.19
CA SER A 5 -7.47 12.22 -9.57
C SER A 5 -7.76 11.03 -8.66
N PHE A 6 -8.91 11.01 -7.97
CA PHE A 6 -9.33 9.95 -7.08
C PHE A 6 -10.79 9.57 -7.32
N ALA A 7 -11.12 8.29 -7.24
CA ALA A 7 -12.46 7.75 -7.41
C ALA A 7 -13.02 7.27 -6.07
N PRO A 8 -14.19 7.77 -5.63
CA PRO A 8 -14.79 7.40 -4.37
C PRO A 8 -15.43 6.02 -4.41
N PHE A 9 -15.41 5.34 -3.28
CA PHE A 9 -16.20 4.15 -3.00
C PHE A 9 -16.42 3.99 -1.49
N SER A 10 -17.44 3.23 -1.11
CA SER A 10 -17.73 2.97 0.29
C SER A 10 -17.19 1.62 0.73
N PHE A 11 -16.62 1.57 1.95
CA PHE A 11 -16.24 0.36 2.65
C PHE A 11 -16.54 0.54 4.14
N GLN A 12 -17.32 -0.41 4.74
CA GLN A 12 -17.72 -0.37 6.15
C GLN A 12 -18.38 0.95 6.56
N GLY A 13 -19.21 1.50 5.67
CA GLY A 13 -19.92 2.77 5.92
C GLY A 13 -19.02 4.01 5.88
N ARG A 14 -17.76 3.90 5.50
CA ARG A 14 -16.79 4.99 5.35
C ARG A 14 -16.51 5.28 3.89
N GLU A 15 -16.20 6.52 3.57
CA GLU A 15 -15.81 6.93 2.22
C GLU A 15 -14.30 6.83 2.03
N PHE A 16 -13.92 6.04 1.05
CA PHE A 16 -12.54 5.93 0.57
C PHE A 16 -12.46 6.37 -0.88
N CYS A 17 -11.28 6.83 -1.29
CA CYS A 17 -11.02 7.22 -2.66
C CYS A 17 -9.76 6.52 -3.16
N LEU A 18 -9.84 5.82 -4.28
CA LEU A 18 -8.70 5.18 -4.92
C LEU A 18 -8.12 6.10 -5.99
N GLY A 19 -6.80 6.28 -5.99
CA GLY A 19 -6.12 7.11 -6.98
C GLY A 19 -6.37 6.61 -8.41
N THR A 20 -6.73 7.50 -9.34
CA THR A 20 -7.15 7.14 -10.71
C THR A 20 -6.13 7.49 -11.79
N GLY A 21 -5.14 8.31 -11.51
CA GLY A 21 -4.19 8.82 -12.49
C GLY A 21 -2.76 8.32 -12.26
N GLY A 22 -2.15 7.73 -13.28
CA GLY A 22 -0.72 7.43 -13.39
C GLY A 22 -0.06 6.96 -12.09
N GLU A 23 0.69 7.85 -11.48
CA GLU A 23 1.54 7.55 -10.32
C GLU A 23 0.80 7.31 -9.00
N VAL A 24 -0.45 7.80 -8.86
CA VAL A 24 -1.21 7.70 -7.59
C VAL A 24 -2.20 6.53 -7.55
N THR A 25 -2.23 5.69 -8.58
CA THR A 25 -3.23 4.61 -8.73
C THR A 25 -3.20 3.53 -7.63
N ARG A 26 -2.17 3.53 -6.78
CA ARG A 26 -1.98 2.56 -5.70
C ARG A 26 -2.22 3.15 -4.31
N ALA A 27 -2.51 4.46 -4.25
CA ALA A 27 -2.80 5.15 -3.00
C ALA A 27 -4.30 5.09 -2.68
N LEU A 28 -4.62 4.90 -1.42
CA LEU A 28 -5.96 4.96 -0.88
C LEU A 28 -6.09 6.21 0.00
N TYR A 29 -7.08 7.06 -0.28
CA TYR A 29 -7.37 8.23 0.54
C TYR A 29 -8.64 7.99 1.35
N TRP A 30 -8.56 8.16 2.66
CA TRP A 30 -9.68 8.09 3.60
C TRP A 30 -10.16 9.49 3.92
N THR A 31 -11.35 9.82 3.41
CA THR A 31 -11.85 11.20 3.37
C THR A 31 -12.07 11.78 4.76
N GLU A 32 -12.76 11.05 5.65
CA GLU A 32 -13.13 11.53 6.99
C GLU A 32 -11.90 11.70 7.88
N GLU A 33 -10.92 10.83 7.76
CA GLU A 33 -9.67 10.88 8.54
C GLU A 33 -8.61 11.80 7.94
N ARG A 34 -8.86 12.33 6.72
CA ARG A 34 -7.87 13.07 5.93
C ARG A 34 -6.54 12.33 5.84
N ALA A 35 -6.62 11.02 5.69
CA ALA A 35 -5.49 10.12 5.73
C ALA A 35 -5.19 9.52 4.36
N LEU A 36 -3.91 9.48 3.99
CA LEU A 36 -3.41 8.74 2.86
C LEU A 36 -2.86 7.40 3.36
N LEU A 37 -3.33 6.30 2.79
CA LEU A 37 -2.87 4.95 3.11
C LEU A 37 -2.10 4.40 1.91
N VAL A 38 -0.91 3.91 2.16
CA VAL A 38 -0.04 3.21 1.19
C VAL A 38 0.54 1.97 1.85
N ALA A 39 0.89 0.97 1.07
CA ALA A 39 1.47 -0.27 1.58
C ALA A 39 2.73 -0.62 0.78
N ASP A 40 3.64 -1.35 1.40
CA ASP A 40 4.75 -2.01 0.71
C ASP A 40 5.56 -1.04 -0.16
N LEU A 41 6.13 -0.02 0.46
CA LEU A 41 6.97 0.97 -0.23
C LEU A 41 8.26 0.34 -0.75
N HIS A 42 8.81 -0.61 0.01
CA HIS A 42 10.07 -1.28 -0.28
C HIS A 42 11.17 -0.32 -0.73
N LEU A 43 11.32 0.79 -0.02
CA LEU A 43 12.40 1.72 -0.28
C LEU A 43 13.76 1.02 -0.22
N GLU A 44 14.72 1.46 -1.01
CA GLU A 44 16.08 0.92 -1.09
C GLU A 44 16.15 -0.55 -1.58
N LYS A 45 15.17 -0.99 -2.37
CA LYS A 45 15.19 -2.31 -2.97
C LYS A 45 16.31 -2.46 -4.00
N ALA A 46 16.52 -1.45 -4.85
CA ALA A 46 17.58 -1.47 -5.84
C ALA A 46 18.96 -1.56 -5.18
N SER A 47 19.22 -0.76 -4.14
CA SER A 47 20.48 -0.79 -3.41
C SER A 47 20.71 -2.10 -2.64
N TYR A 48 19.62 -2.74 -2.16
CA TYR A 48 19.71 -4.06 -1.55
C TYR A 48 20.21 -5.10 -2.55
N PHE A 49 19.61 -5.19 -3.74
CA PHE A 49 20.01 -6.16 -4.77
C PHE A 49 21.39 -5.85 -5.37
N ALA A 50 21.79 -4.59 -5.41
CA ALA A 50 23.12 -4.20 -5.87
C ALA A 50 24.25 -4.83 -5.02
N LYS A 51 24.01 -5.06 -3.71
CA LYS A 51 24.96 -5.77 -2.82
C LYS A 51 25.25 -7.19 -3.27
N THR A 52 24.31 -7.82 -4.00
CA THR A 52 24.44 -9.19 -4.52
C THR A 52 24.76 -9.21 -6.02
N GLY A 53 25.13 -8.07 -6.60
CA GLY A 53 25.49 -7.95 -8.02
C GLY A 53 24.30 -7.85 -8.97
N GLN A 54 23.07 -7.78 -8.47
CA GLN A 54 21.88 -7.58 -9.29
C GLN A 54 21.60 -6.08 -9.46
N MET A 55 21.88 -5.56 -10.63
CA MET A 55 21.68 -4.14 -10.93
C MET A 55 20.22 -3.88 -11.33
N LEU A 56 19.45 -3.25 -10.44
CA LEU A 56 18.12 -2.70 -10.71
C LEU A 56 18.24 -1.18 -10.94
N PRO A 57 17.23 -0.55 -11.58
CA PRO A 57 17.20 0.92 -11.71
C PRO A 57 17.30 1.58 -10.33
N PRO A 58 18.28 2.46 -10.07
CA PRO A 58 18.62 2.94 -8.72
C PRO A 58 17.74 4.12 -8.25
N TYR A 59 16.56 4.32 -8.84
CA TYR A 59 15.70 5.47 -8.56
C TYR A 59 14.41 5.09 -7.83
N ASP A 60 14.29 3.87 -7.35
CA ASP A 60 13.08 3.30 -6.77
C ASP A 60 12.58 4.08 -5.55
N SER A 61 13.45 4.42 -4.61
CA SER A 61 13.10 5.21 -3.43
C SER A 61 12.65 6.61 -3.82
N ARG A 62 13.40 7.28 -4.68
CA ARG A 62 13.08 8.61 -5.15
C ARG A 62 11.73 8.64 -5.89
N GLU A 63 11.53 7.75 -6.85
CA GLU A 63 10.28 7.64 -7.59
C GLU A 63 9.08 7.36 -6.68
N THR A 64 9.24 6.47 -5.69
CA THR A 64 8.21 6.15 -4.70
C THR A 64 7.84 7.38 -3.87
N LEU A 65 8.83 8.13 -3.37
CA LEU A 65 8.61 9.33 -2.56
C LEU A 65 8.02 10.49 -3.39
N GLU A 66 8.41 10.65 -4.66
CA GLU A 66 7.82 11.63 -5.57
C GLU A 66 6.33 11.35 -5.81
N ARG A 67 5.95 10.08 -6.04
CA ARG A 67 4.55 9.65 -6.15
C ARG A 67 3.76 9.95 -4.88
N LEU A 68 4.35 9.68 -3.72
CA LEU A 68 3.73 9.93 -2.42
C LEU A 68 3.52 11.42 -2.18
N ALA A 69 4.54 12.25 -2.44
CA ALA A 69 4.44 13.70 -2.39
C ALA A 69 3.35 14.25 -3.33
N HIS A 70 3.24 13.65 -4.52
CA HIS A 70 2.19 14.00 -5.48
C HIS A 70 0.79 13.64 -4.95
N ALA A 71 0.62 12.44 -4.39
CA ALA A 71 -0.65 12.01 -3.79
C ALA A 71 -1.06 12.92 -2.63
N LEU A 72 -0.12 13.31 -1.76
CA LEU A 72 -0.36 14.24 -0.66
C LEU A 72 -0.81 15.63 -1.16
N ARG A 73 -0.19 16.15 -2.21
CA ARG A 73 -0.62 17.43 -2.82
C ARG A 73 -2.02 17.36 -3.38
N LEU A 74 -2.38 16.27 -4.05
CA LEU A 74 -3.69 16.08 -4.65
C LEU A 74 -4.80 15.92 -3.61
N THR A 75 -4.53 15.22 -2.52
CA THR A 75 -5.53 14.89 -1.49
C THR A 75 -5.63 15.93 -0.39
N GLY A 76 -4.55 16.67 -0.13
CA GLY A 76 -4.43 17.52 1.05
C GLY A 76 -4.48 16.73 2.36
N ALA A 77 -4.08 15.44 2.31
CA ALA A 77 -4.04 14.58 3.48
C ALA A 77 -3.13 15.18 4.56
N ARG A 78 -3.51 14.99 5.82
CA ARG A 78 -2.76 15.44 7.00
C ARG A 78 -2.08 14.30 7.73
N ARG A 79 -2.50 13.08 7.44
CA ARG A 79 -1.97 11.83 8.03
C ARG A 79 -1.51 10.91 6.91
N VAL A 80 -0.48 10.13 7.19
CA VAL A 80 -0.01 9.06 6.30
C VAL A 80 0.10 7.77 7.11
N PHE A 81 -0.49 6.71 6.62
CA PHE A 81 -0.29 5.36 7.14
C PHE A 81 0.44 4.53 6.11
N CYS A 82 1.66 4.10 6.44
CA CYS A 82 2.41 3.13 5.65
C CYS A 82 2.18 1.74 6.25
N LEU A 83 1.49 0.86 5.51
CA LEU A 83 1.05 -0.44 6.01
C LEU A 83 2.12 -1.53 5.86
N GLY A 84 3.29 -1.28 6.42
CA GLY A 84 4.42 -2.22 6.49
C GLY A 84 5.24 -2.35 5.22
N ASP A 85 6.35 -3.08 5.34
CA ASP A 85 7.37 -3.24 4.31
C ASP A 85 7.80 -1.89 3.72
N ASN A 86 8.13 -0.97 4.65
CA ASN A 86 8.47 0.40 4.34
C ASN A 86 9.83 0.46 3.62
N PHE A 87 10.78 -0.35 4.08
CA PHE A 87 12.06 -0.59 3.43
C PHE A 87 12.18 -2.05 2.99
N HIS A 88 13.11 -2.32 2.09
CA HIS A 88 13.33 -3.69 1.62
C HIS A 88 14.10 -4.55 2.64
N ASP A 89 14.84 -3.93 3.52
CA ASP A 89 15.48 -4.50 4.72
C ASP A 89 15.67 -3.41 5.79
N ALA A 90 15.93 -3.81 7.02
CA ALA A 90 16.07 -2.89 8.15
C ALA A 90 17.23 -1.88 7.97
N ALA A 91 18.30 -2.22 7.24
CA ALA A 91 19.39 -1.31 6.93
C ALA A 91 19.09 -0.36 5.74
N GLY A 92 17.89 -0.40 5.20
CA GLY A 92 17.45 0.48 4.11
C GLY A 92 17.63 1.97 4.41
N PRO A 93 17.21 2.47 5.57
CA PRO A 93 17.33 3.90 5.90
C PRO A 93 18.74 4.47 5.75
N GLU A 94 19.76 3.68 6.07
CA GLU A 94 21.18 4.11 5.97
C GLU A 94 21.68 4.25 4.52
N ARG A 95 20.96 3.64 3.58
CA ARG A 95 21.34 3.64 2.15
C ARG A 95 20.63 4.68 1.32
N LEU A 96 19.63 5.37 1.91
CA LEU A 96 18.95 6.44 1.20
C LEU A 96 19.94 7.50 0.71
N ASP A 97 19.87 7.82 -0.57
CA ASP A 97 20.63 8.95 -1.10
C ASP A 97 20.15 10.26 -0.44
N PRO A 98 21.02 11.30 -0.39
CA PRO A 98 20.70 12.56 0.30
C PRO A 98 19.41 13.23 -0.19
N HIS A 99 19.04 13.06 -1.46
CA HIS A 99 17.83 13.64 -2.01
C HIS A 99 16.59 12.91 -1.50
N ALA A 100 16.56 11.57 -1.61
CA ALA A 100 15.48 10.74 -1.09
C ALA A 100 15.31 10.89 0.43
N ALA A 101 16.42 10.94 1.18
CA ALA A 101 16.42 11.18 2.62
C ALA A 101 15.81 12.56 2.95
N GLY A 102 16.20 13.60 2.21
CA GLY A 102 15.64 14.95 2.37
C GLY A 102 14.13 15.01 2.06
N MET A 103 13.69 14.31 1.00
CA MET A 103 12.26 14.20 0.66
C MET A 103 11.48 13.51 1.78
N LEU A 104 11.95 12.35 2.23
CA LEU A 104 11.30 11.60 3.31
C LEU A 104 11.19 12.44 4.58
N ALA A 105 12.28 13.11 4.99
CA ALA A 105 12.28 14.00 6.13
C ALA A 105 11.31 15.19 5.97
N ALA A 106 11.14 15.72 4.78
CA ALA A 106 10.16 16.79 4.51
C ALA A 106 8.72 16.28 4.63
N LEU A 107 8.41 15.10 4.09
CA LEU A 107 7.09 14.50 4.11
C LEU A 107 6.67 14.12 5.54
N THR A 108 7.56 13.49 6.31
CA THR A 108 7.30 13.11 7.71
C THR A 108 7.13 14.32 8.63
N ARG A 109 7.78 15.45 8.35
CA ARG A 109 7.56 16.70 9.11
C ARG A 109 6.25 17.40 8.73
N ALA A 110 5.79 17.25 7.50
CA ALA A 110 4.60 17.94 6.99
C ALA A 110 3.28 17.24 7.37
N THR A 111 3.33 15.98 7.81
CA THR A 111 2.17 15.15 8.07
C THR A 111 2.32 14.37 9.39
N ASP A 112 1.19 13.96 9.97
CA ASP A 112 1.14 12.94 11.02
C ASP A 112 1.43 11.58 10.39
N TRP A 113 2.67 11.10 10.52
CA TRP A 113 3.16 9.93 9.81
C TRP A 113 3.25 8.72 10.71
N VAL A 114 2.60 7.64 10.30
CA VAL A 114 2.57 6.37 11.02
C VAL A 114 3.18 5.26 10.17
N TRP A 115 4.21 4.63 10.71
CA TRP A 115 4.86 3.46 10.17
C TRP A 115 4.28 2.21 10.84
N ILE A 116 3.51 1.42 10.10
CA ILE A 116 3.19 0.06 10.51
C ILE A 116 4.39 -0.82 10.15
N THR A 117 4.82 -1.69 11.06
CA THR A 117 5.96 -2.58 10.84
C THR A 117 5.55 -3.76 9.96
N GLY A 118 6.32 -4.03 8.91
CA GLY A 118 6.21 -5.21 8.06
C GLY A 118 7.37 -6.20 8.30
N ASN A 119 7.27 -7.37 7.70
CA ASN A 119 8.28 -8.43 7.87
C ASN A 119 9.65 -8.07 7.24
N HIS A 120 9.69 -7.20 6.24
CA HIS A 120 10.93 -6.69 5.67
C HIS A 120 11.60 -5.63 6.55
N ASP A 121 10.83 -4.85 7.27
CA ASP A 121 11.36 -3.81 8.17
C ASP A 121 12.16 -4.39 9.33
N GLU A 122 11.83 -5.62 9.77
CA GLU A 122 12.55 -6.35 10.84
C GLU A 122 13.74 -7.15 10.33
N LYS A 123 13.80 -7.41 9.03
CA LYS A 123 14.82 -8.27 8.42
C LYS A 123 16.20 -7.62 8.44
N GLY A 124 17.09 -8.16 9.25
CA GLY A 124 18.45 -7.65 9.42
C GLY A 124 18.54 -6.43 10.32
N ALA A 125 17.58 -6.27 11.26
CA ALA A 125 17.60 -5.19 12.23
C ALA A 125 18.89 -5.21 13.07
N VAL A 126 19.49 -4.04 13.22
CA VAL A 126 20.70 -3.83 14.05
C VAL A 126 20.25 -3.09 15.31
N PRO A 127 20.70 -3.52 16.51
CA PRO A 127 20.46 -2.77 17.73
C PRO A 127 20.95 -1.32 17.62
N ASP A 128 20.21 -0.40 18.24
CA ASP A 128 20.55 1.05 18.30
C ASP A 128 20.47 1.84 16.98
N GLN A 129 19.81 1.29 15.96
CA GLN A 129 19.55 2.05 14.74
C GLN A 129 18.59 3.23 15.02
N PRO A 130 18.91 4.47 14.61
CA PRO A 130 18.04 5.60 14.87
C PRO A 130 16.70 5.42 14.11
N ALA A 131 15.60 5.54 14.86
CA ALA A 131 14.26 5.47 14.29
C ALA A 131 14.02 6.62 13.32
N LEU A 132 13.34 6.34 12.22
CA LEU A 132 12.86 7.36 11.31
C LEU A 132 11.85 8.27 12.02
N PRO A 133 11.75 9.56 11.61
CA PRO A 133 10.71 10.45 12.13
C PRO A 133 9.31 9.90 11.86
N GLY A 134 8.40 10.03 12.84
CA GLY A 134 7.04 9.51 12.80
C GLY A 134 6.76 8.54 13.95
N THR A 135 5.56 7.98 13.98
CA THR A 135 5.16 7.00 14.99
C THR A 135 5.30 5.60 14.42
N HIS A 136 5.96 4.71 15.16
CA HIS A 136 6.18 3.31 14.75
C HIS A 136 5.34 2.37 15.59
N MET A 137 4.62 1.44 14.96
CA MET A 137 3.79 0.46 15.65
C MET A 137 3.51 -0.76 14.78
N PRO A 138 3.24 -1.94 15.38
CA PRO A 138 2.93 -3.14 14.61
C PRO A 138 1.54 -3.09 13.96
N GLU A 139 0.59 -2.44 14.60
CA GLU A 139 -0.77 -2.22 14.12
C GLU A 139 -1.43 -1.06 14.86
N THR A 140 -2.50 -0.51 14.30
CA THR A 140 -3.32 0.51 14.96
C THR A 140 -4.79 0.38 14.56
N THR A 141 -5.69 0.99 15.33
CA THR A 141 -7.11 1.06 15.00
C THR A 141 -7.53 2.51 14.81
N VAL A 142 -8.11 2.81 13.67
CA VAL A 142 -8.62 4.13 13.31
C VAL A 142 -10.10 4.02 12.98
N ALA A 143 -10.94 4.77 13.66
CA ALA A 143 -12.40 4.77 13.47
C ALA A 143 -13.05 3.37 13.40
N GLY A 144 -12.50 2.40 14.17
CA GLY A 144 -12.99 1.02 14.23
C GLY A 144 -12.43 0.10 13.13
N ILE A 145 -11.50 0.58 12.31
CA ILE A 145 -10.82 -0.22 11.28
C ILE A 145 -9.38 -0.48 11.72
N VAL A 146 -8.97 -1.73 11.73
CA VAL A 146 -7.59 -2.14 12.04
C VAL A 146 -6.70 -1.91 10.83
N LEU A 147 -5.56 -1.27 11.05
CA LEU A 147 -4.51 -1.05 10.06
C LEU A 147 -3.30 -1.89 10.46
N ARG A 148 -2.88 -2.81 9.62
CA ARG A 148 -1.70 -3.68 9.84
C ARG A 148 -1.03 -4.04 8.52
N HIS A 149 0.15 -4.68 8.61
CA HIS A 149 0.87 -5.08 7.41
C HIS A 149 0.21 -6.27 6.72
N GLU A 150 0.02 -7.39 7.41
CA GLU A 150 -0.54 -8.63 6.86
C GLU A 150 -1.93 -8.90 7.43
N ALA A 151 -2.89 -9.20 6.56
CA ALA A 151 -4.25 -9.54 6.94
C ALA A 151 -4.27 -10.81 7.82
N ARG A 152 -5.00 -10.73 8.94
CA ARG A 152 -5.06 -11.84 9.92
C ARG A 152 -6.34 -12.66 9.72
N PRO A 153 -6.24 -13.94 9.31
CA PRO A 153 -7.40 -14.81 9.24
C PRO A 153 -8.16 -14.86 10.57
N GLY A 154 -9.49 -14.82 10.51
CA GLY A 154 -10.33 -14.84 11.71
C GLY A 154 -10.50 -13.50 12.44
N GLU A 155 -9.86 -12.42 11.98
CA GLU A 155 -10.09 -11.08 12.55
C GLU A 155 -11.58 -10.70 12.45
N THR A 156 -12.15 -10.21 13.53
CA THR A 156 -13.57 -9.84 13.63
C THR A 156 -13.84 -8.38 13.29
N HIS A 157 -12.83 -7.52 13.42
CA HIS A 157 -12.94 -6.11 13.07
C HIS A 157 -12.65 -5.88 11.58
N PRO A 158 -13.21 -4.82 11.00
CA PRO A 158 -12.78 -4.37 9.67
C PRO A 158 -11.27 -4.10 9.63
N GLU A 159 -10.62 -4.45 8.50
CA GLU A 159 -9.17 -4.44 8.40
C GLU A 159 -8.69 -3.91 7.05
N LEU A 160 -7.62 -3.11 7.06
CA LEU A 160 -6.83 -2.71 5.90
C LEU A 160 -5.39 -3.20 6.07
N SER A 161 -4.84 -3.81 5.01
CA SER A 161 -3.49 -4.39 5.03
C SER A 161 -2.78 -4.25 3.69
N GLY A 162 -1.50 -4.63 3.64
CA GLY A 162 -0.64 -4.76 2.46
C GLY A 162 -0.18 -6.19 2.23
N HIS A 163 1.14 -6.38 2.16
CA HIS A 163 1.90 -7.64 2.13
C HIS A 163 1.81 -8.46 0.83
N PHE A 164 0.62 -8.69 0.30
CA PHE A 164 0.39 -9.60 -0.84
C PHE A 164 0.61 -8.95 -2.20
N HIS A 165 0.68 -7.63 -2.29
CA HIS A 165 0.83 -6.85 -3.52
C HIS A 165 -0.14 -7.28 -4.63
N PRO A 166 -1.46 -7.30 -4.41
CA PRO A 166 -2.40 -7.89 -5.34
C PRO A 166 -2.40 -7.22 -6.71
N ARG A 167 -2.43 -8.06 -7.75
CA ARG A 167 -2.48 -7.64 -9.16
C ARG A 167 -3.57 -8.40 -9.88
N LEU A 168 -4.45 -7.70 -10.56
CA LEU A 168 -5.46 -8.31 -11.41
C LEU A 168 -4.92 -8.50 -12.83
N ARG A 169 -5.07 -9.71 -13.35
CA ARG A 169 -4.82 -10.02 -14.75
C ARG A 169 -6.14 -10.04 -15.51
N VAL A 170 -6.29 -9.14 -16.46
CA VAL A 170 -7.45 -9.08 -17.35
C VAL A 170 -6.99 -9.42 -18.77
N VAL A 171 -7.70 -10.33 -19.43
CA VAL A 171 -7.46 -10.64 -20.84
C VAL A 171 -8.49 -9.90 -21.67
N GLN A 172 -8.04 -8.98 -22.53
CA GLN A 172 -8.90 -8.23 -23.44
C GLN A 172 -8.38 -8.35 -24.86
N ARG A 173 -9.21 -8.84 -25.77
CA ARG A 173 -8.87 -9.02 -27.20
C ARG A 173 -7.55 -9.80 -27.40
N GLY A 174 -7.35 -10.89 -26.65
CA GLY A 174 -6.16 -11.74 -26.69
C GLY A 174 -4.90 -11.15 -26.02
N ARG A 175 -4.98 -9.95 -25.45
CA ARG A 175 -3.86 -9.31 -24.72
C ARG A 175 -4.11 -9.39 -23.21
N ALA A 176 -3.11 -9.88 -22.47
CA ALA A 176 -3.14 -9.85 -21.03
C ALA A 176 -2.66 -8.49 -20.52
N ILE A 177 -3.48 -7.84 -19.70
CA ILE A 177 -3.15 -6.61 -19.01
C ILE A 177 -3.10 -6.92 -17.52
N VAL A 178 -1.97 -6.65 -16.86
CA VAL A 178 -1.82 -6.81 -15.42
C VAL A 178 -1.81 -5.44 -14.76
N ARG A 179 -2.66 -5.25 -13.76
CA ARG A 179 -2.75 -3.98 -13.00
C ARG A 179 -2.71 -4.24 -11.51
N PRO A 180 -1.99 -3.42 -10.72
CA PRO A 180 -2.19 -3.39 -9.28
C PRO A 180 -3.66 -3.11 -8.95
N CYS A 181 -4.18 -3.75 -7.92
CA CYS A 181 -5.58 -3.59 -7.51
C CYS A 181 -5.69 -3.68 -5.99
N VAL A 182 -6.74 -3.11 -5.43
CA VAL A 182 -7.17 -3.44 -4.07
C VAL A 182 -8.00 -4.71 -4.15
N VAL A 183 -7.78 -5.66 -3.24
CA VAL A 183 -8.68 -6.80 -3.05
C VAL A 183 -9.56 -6.51 -1.85
N ALA A 184 -10.87 -6.46 -2.04
CA ALA A 184 -11.84 -6.14 -0.99
C ALA A 184 -12.86 -7.24 -0.79
N SER A 185 -13.05 -7.67 0.45
CA SER A 185 -14.15 -8.50 0.93
C SER A 185 -15.18 -7.63 1.67
N GLU A 186 -16.11 -8.26 2.39
CA GLU A 186 -17.10 -7.58 3.20
C GLU A 186 -16.48 -6.73 4.32
N SER A 187 -15.39 -7.22 4.95
CA SER A 187 -14.78 -6.58 6.12
C SER A 187 -13.28 -6.31 5.98
N ARG A 188 -12.64 -6.70 4.88
CA ARG A 188 -11.18 -6.57 4.72
C ARG A 188 -10.80 -6.03 3.37
N MET A 189 -9.76 -5.19 3.35
CA MET A 189 -9.10 -4.75 2.11
C MET A 189 -7.60 -5.03 2.19
N VAL A 190 -7.06 -5.57 1.10
CA VAL A 190 -5.61 -5.71 0.87
C VAL A 190 -5.21 -4.70 -0.20
N LEU A 191 -4.31 -3.80 0.15
CA LEU A 191 -3.83 -2.76 -0.75
C LEU A 191 -2.74 -3.29 -1.69
N PRO A 192 -2.63 -2.76 -2.90
CA PRO A 192 -1.49 -3.03 -3.76
C PRO A 192 -0.22 -2.38 -3.21
N ALA A 193 0.93 -2.97 -3.51
CA ALA A 193 2.21 -2.34 -3.20
C ALA A 193 2.34 -0.99 -3.92
N PHE A 194 2.72 0.03 -3.16
CA PHE A 194 2.89 1.40 -3.67
C PHE A 194 4.26 1.62 -4.30
N GLY A 195 5.28 0.92 -3.82
CA GLY A 195 6.66 1.08 -4.25
C GLY A 195 6.90 0.88 -5.76
N ALA A 196 7.89 1.56 -6.30
CA ALA A 196 8.19 1.59 -7.73
C ALA A 196 8.63 0.21 -8.27
N LEU A 197 9.51 -0.49 -7.55
CA LEU A 197 10.06 -1.80 -7.95
C LEU A 197 9.37 -2.96 -7.23
N THR A 198 8.03 -3.01 -7.27
CA THR A 198 7.28 -4.08 -6.61
C THR A 198 6.65 -5.05 -7.62
N GLY A 199 6.80 -6.34 -7.37
CA GLY A 199 6.04 -7.40 -8.02
C GLY A 199 4.65 -7.54 -7.42
N GLY A 200 4.12 -8.76 -7.39
CA GLY A 200 2.88 -9.05 -6.66
C GLY A 200 2.25 -10.37 -7.09
N LEU A 201 1.31 -10.83 -6.28
CA LEU A 201 0.52 -12.03 -6.50
C LEU A 201 -0.68 -11.75 -7.40
N ASP A 202 -1.19 -12.79 -8.05
CA ASP A 202 -2.52 -12.73 -8.67
C ASP A 202 -3.56 -12.42 -7.59
N ALA A 203 -4.49 -11.50 -7.86
CA ALA A 203 -5.51 -11.08 -6.92
C ALA A 203 -6.40 -12.23 -6.42
N ALA A 204 -6.52 -13.31 -7.20
CA ALA A 204 -7.25 -14.53 -6.84
C ALA A 204 -6.34 -15.60 -6.19
N ALA A 205 -5.08 -15.29 -5.88
CA ALA A 205 -4.14 -16.25 -5.31
C ALA A 205 -4.68 -16.89 -4.01
N PRO A 206 -4.43 -18.21 -3.80
CA PRO A 206 -4.89 -18.90 -2.60
C PRO A 206 -4.44 -18.24 -1.29
N ALA A 207 -3.25 -17.66 -1.25
CA ALA A 207 -2.74 -16.95 -0.07
C ALA A 207 -3.61 -15.74 0.31
N ILE A 208 -4.01 -14.91 -0.67
CA ILE A 208 -4.90 -13.78 -0.44
C ILE A 208 -6.28 -14.27 0.02
N ARG A 209 -6.80 -15.31 -0.63
CA ARG A 209 -8.08 -15.90 -0.24
C ARG A 209 -8.07 -16.45 1.19
N ALA A 210 -6.98 -17.10 1.60
CA ALA A 210 -6.81 -17.61 2.96
C ALA A 210 -6.73 -16.46 4.00
N ALA A 211 -5.97 -15.41 3.70
CA ALA A 211 -5.82 -14.25 4.57
C ALA A 211 -7.15 -13.51 4.81
N LEU A 212 -8.06 -13.52 3.83
CA LEU A 212 -9.36 -12.86 3.92
C LEU A 212 -10.45 -13.70 4.61
N GLN A 213 -10.17 -14.96 5.01
CA GLN A 213 -11.20 -15.77 5.67
C GLN A 213 -11.60 -15.21 7.04
N PRO A 214 -12.92 -15.27 7.38
CA PRO A 214 -14.03 -16.05 6.75
C PRO A 214 -14.84 -15.28 5.67
N ALA A 215 -14.20 -14.63 4.71
CA ALA A 215 -14.91 -13.87 3.68
C ALA A 215 -15.80 -14.75 2.78
N ARG A 216 -17.02 -14.28 2.49
CA ARG A 216 -17.97 -14.94 1.57
C ARG A 216 -17.64 -14.67 0.10
N GLY A 217 -16.82 -13.66 -0.17
CA GLY A 217 -16.37 -13.31 -1.49
C GLY A 217 -15.37 -12.17 -1.46
N ALA A 218 -14.74 -11.91 -2.59
CA ALA A 218 -13.91 -10.73 -2.76
C ALA A 218 -13.95 -10.22 -4.19
N ASP A 219 -13.72 -8.93 -4.32
CA ASP A 219 -13.59 -8.21 -5.58
C ASP A 219 -12.21 -7.56 -5.69
N ALA A 220 -11.68 -7.54 -6.90
CA ALA A 220 -10.59 -6.64 -7.24
C ALA A 220 -11.16 -5.26 -7.60
N LEU A 221 -10.65 -4.22 -6.97
CA LEU A 221 -11.00 -2.83 -7.23
C LEU A 221 -9.88 -2.18 -8.04
N ILE A 222 -10.22 -1.64 -9.20
CA ILE A 222 -9.27 -0.93 -10.08
C ILE A 222 -9.85 0.44 -10.44
N PRO A 223 -9.05 1.51 -10.41
CA PRO A 223 -9.49 2.79 -10.92
C PRO A 223 -9.61 2.72 -12.46
N ALA A 224 -10.75 3.16 -12.97
CA ALA A 224 -11.03 3.22 -14.40
C ALA A 224 -11.90 4.43 -14.73
N ALA A 225 -11.40 5.34 -15.58
CA ALA A 225 -12.12 6.51 -16.06
C ALA A 225 -12.86 7.31 -14.96
N GLY A 226 -12.17 7.62 -13.85
CA GLY A 226 -12.70 8.39 -12.74
C GLY A 226 -13.68 7.63 -11.81
N ARG A 227 -13.79 6.31 -11.98
CA ARG A 227 -14.62 5.42 -11.16
C ARG A 227 -13.79 4.25 -10.65
N VAL A 228 -14.32 3.54 -9.65
CA VAL A 228 -13.78 2.26 -9.22
C VAL A 228 -14.52 1.14 -9.93
N ALA A 229 -13.83 0.43 -10.82
CA ALA A 229 -14.33 -0.79 -11.43
C ALA A 229 -14.13 -1.98 -10.46
N ARG A 230 -15.14 -2.84 -10.36
CA ARG A 230 -15.13 -4.03 -9.51
C ARG A 230 -15.13 -5.29 -10.39
N PHE A 231 -14.21 -6.20 -10.10
CA PHE A 231 -14.09 -7.49 -10.75
C PHE A 231 -14.20 -8.59 -9.71
N ALA A 232 -15.23 -9.42 -9.82
CA ALA A 232 -15.42 -10.55 -8.91
C ALA A 232 -14.25 -11.54 -9.03
N LEU A 233 -13.60 -11.85 -7.90
CA LEU A 233 -12.52 -12.83 -7.82
C LEU A 233 -13.07 -14.21 -7.44
N TRP A 234 -13.86 -14.28 -6.38
CA TRP A 234 -14.58 -15.47 -5.95
C TRP A 234 -15.84 -15.11 -5.18
N ARG A 235 -16.73 -16.10 -5.07
CA ARG A 235 -17.89 -16.09 -4.18
C ARG A 235 -17.94 -17.45 -3.46
N ALA A 236 -18.39 -17.46 -2.21
CA ALA A 236 -18.72 -18.73 -1.55
C ALA A 236 -19.90 -19.38 -2.28
N ALA A 237 -19.90 -20.70 -2.37
CA ALA A 237 -21.09 -21.42 -2.80
C ALA A 237 -22.24 -21.14 -1.80
N ALA A 238 -23.42 -20.88 -2.31
CA ALA A 238 -24.62 -20.67 -1.51
C ALA A 238 -25.02 -21.97 -0.78
#